data_d19b0849e0a96eb09ab87fea0eadcab0
#
_entry.id   d19b0849e0a96eb09ab87fea0eadcab0
#
_cell.length_a   1.000
_cell.length_b   1.000
_cell.length_c   1.000
_cell.angle_alpha   90.00
_cell.angle_beta   90.00
_cell.angle_gamma   90.00
#
_symmetry.space_group_name_H-M   'P 1'
#
loop_
_entity.id
_entity.type
_entity.pdbx_description
1 polymer ?
#
loop_
_entity_poly.entity_id
_entity_poly.type
_entity_poly.pdbx_seq_one_letter_code
_entity_poly.pdbx_strand_id
1 'polypeptide(L)'
;MATSKENPVLEKYMTPIAVVLGALLIALAVAFGRGGVPQDGGEPPAVVDIKEVSTENSPVVGERNAPVTIAVWFDYQCPFCKRFELETMKQVYDNYVTTGKVKIVYKDFQFLGPDSQTAALFARAVWDAHPNHFHEWLFAMMTAQDEEHGGFGDLASITELTRGIEGIDTDRVLRLMDENKAKYEAAILADREEGASFGINGTPGSIIGTSLLAGARPYAEVAGLIEAELK
;
A
#
# COMPACT_ATOMS: atom_id res chain seq x y z
N MET A 1 -73.61 15.53 -3.37
CA MET A 1 -72.25 16.03 -3.50
C MET A 1 -72.03 17.07 -2.40
N ALA A 2 -71.33 16.70 -1.34
CA ALA A 2 -71.06 17.60 -0.21
C ALA A 2 -69.66 18.18 -0.44
N THR A 3 -69.60 19.48 -0.76
CA THR A 3 -68.36 20.25 -0.88
C THR A 3 -67.85 20.52 0.55
N SER A 4 -66.74 19.88 0.89
CA SER A 4 -65.96 20.16 2.12
C SER A 4 -65.48 21.63 2.03
N LYS A 5 -65.98 22.49 2.94
CA LYS A 5 -65.47 23.85 3.11
C LYS A 5 -64.09 23.74 3.79
N GLU A 6 -63.06 23.94 3.01
CA GLU A 6 -61.72 24.12 3.53
C GLU A 6 -61.69 25.37 4.42
N ASN A 7 -61.11 25.24 5.59
CA ASN A 7 -61.06 26.29 6.62
C ASN A 7 -59.78 27.13 6.40
N PRO A 8 -59.87 28.36 5.83
CA PRO A 8 -58.69 29.13 5.39
C PRO A 8 -57.76 29.56 6.58
N VAL A 9 -58.29 29.45 7.81
CA VAL A 9 -57.51 29.74 9.04
C VAL A 9 -56.55 28.60 9.32
N LEU A 10 -56.94 27.36 9.04
CA LEU A 10 -56.11 26.17 9.29
C LEU A 10 -54.89 26.14 8.31
N GLU A 11 -55.10 26.50 7.04
CA GLU A 11 -54.06 26.51 6.03
C GLU A 11 -52.96 27.55 6.33
N LYS A 12 -53.34 28.73 6.82
CA LYS A 12 -52.41 29.81 7.18
C LYS A 12 -51.43 29.45 8.27
N TYR A 13 -51.78 28.56 9.17
CA TYR A 13 -50.95 28.17 10.32
C TYR A 13 -50.33 26.77 10.20
N MET A 14 -50.74 25.95 9.24
CA MET A 14 -50.19 24.62 9.05
C MET A 14 -48.71 24.63 8.70
N THR A 15 -48.28 25.51 7.79
CA THR A 15 -46.88 25.62 7.38
C THR A 15 -45.95 26.05 8.52
N PRO A 16 -46.23 27.13 9.28
CA PRO A 16 -45.36 27.51 10.39
C PRO A 16 -45.35 26.49 11.54
N ILE A 17 -46.50 25.82 11.80
CA ILE A 17 -46.57 24.76 12.83
C ILE A 17 -45.73 23.56 12.40
N ALA A 18 -45.77 23.14 11.15
CA ALA A 18 -44.94 22.03 10.65
C ALA A 18 -43.45 22.33 10.76
N VAL A 19 -43.04 23.55 10.46
CA VAL A 19 -41.62 24.00 10.58
C VAL A 19 -41.18 23.99 12.05
N VAL A 20 -42.01 24.50 12.96
CA VAL A 20 -41.68 24.52 14.42
C VAL A 20 -41.60 23.10 14.97
N LEU A 21 -42.55 22.23 14.60
CA LEU A 21 -42.49 20.83 15.02
C LEU A 21 -41.29 20.08 14.47
N GLY A 22 -40.95 20.31 13.22
CA GLY A 22 -39.74 19.76 12.60
C GLY A 22 -38.44 20.21 13.30
N ALA A 23 -38.35 21.50 13.60
CA ALA A 23 -37.20 22.03 14.36
C ALA A 23 -37.14 21.48 15.78
N LEU A 24 -38.27 21.29 16.45
CA LEU A 24 -38.34 20.69 17.79
C LEU A 24 -37.93 19.21 17.80
N LEU A 25 -38.33 18.46 16.77
CA LEU A 25 -37.91 17.07 16.61
C LEU A 25 -36.42 16.93 16.32
N ILE A 26 -35.86 17.81 15.53
CA ILE A 26 -34.41 17.85 15.28
C ILE A 26 -33.67 18.23 16.57
N ALA A 27 -34.12 19.24 17.30
CA ALA A 27 -33.55 19.64 18.59
C ALA A 27 -33.62 18.51 19.63
N LEU A 28 -34.73 17.78 19.71
CA LEU A 28 -34.90 16.58 20.55
C LEU A 28 -33.98 15.44 20.09
N ALA A 29 -33.87 15.18 18.78
CA ALA A 29 -32.94 14.20 18.25
C ALA A 29 -31.47 14.53 18.58
N VAL A 30 -31.10 15.80 18.55
CA VAL A 30 -29.74 16.27 18.93
C VAL A 30 -29.54 16.25 20.45
N ALA A 31 -30.57 16.61 21.24
CA ALA A 31 -30.47 16.64 22.69
C ALA A 31 -30.53 15.26 23.36
N PHE A 32 -31.33 14.35 22.82
CA PHE A 32 -31.50 12.98 23.34
C PHE A 32 -30.82 11.92 22.48
N GLY A 33 -30.41 12.24 21.24
CA GLY A 33 -29.61 11.43 20.34
C GLY A 33 -28.11 11.45 20.71
N ARG A 34 -27.78 11.59 21.98
CA ARG A 34 -26.49 11.17 22.54
C ARG A 34 -26.41 9.64 22.68
N GLY A 35 -27.02 8.93 21.74
CA GLY A 35 -26.54 7.61 21.39
C GLY A 35 -25.14 7.83 20.83
N GLY A 36 -24.12 7.38 21.56
CA GLY A 36 -22.74 7.50 21.12
C GLY A 36 -22.66 7.09 19.65
N VAL A 37 -21.99 7.90 18.84
CA VAL A 37 -21.36 7.41 17.64
C VAL A 37 -20.79 6.06 18.07
N PRO A 38 -21.11 4.94 17.41
CA PRO A 38 -20.38 3.71 17.67
C PRO A 38 -18.92 4.14 17.56
N GLN A 39 -18.22 4.25 18.68
CA GLN A 39 -16.79 4.11 18.65
C GLN A 39 -16.66 2.72 18.06
N ASP A 40 -16.37 2.71 16.78
CA ASP A 40 -15.80 1.53 16.16
C ASP A 40 -14.73 1.11 17.17
N GLY A 41 -15.04 0.05 17.90
CA GLY A 41 -14.13 -0.56 18.85
C GLY A 41 -13.05 -1.24 18.01
N GLY A 42 -12.35 -0.44 17.21
CA GLY A 42 -11.14 -0.86 16.55
C GLY A 42 -10.29 -1.46 17.65
N GLU A 43 -10.01 -2.74 17.55
CA GLU A 43 -8.94 -3.37 18.28
C GLU A 43 -7.77 -2.39 18.31
N PRO A 44 -7.12 -2.17 19.46
CA PRO A 44 -5.94 -1.32 19.50
C PRO A 44 -5.04 -1.77 18.35
N PRO A 45 -4.47 -0.84 17.55
CA PRO A 45 -3.66 -1.21 16.41
C PRO A 45 -2.69 -2.29 16.86
N ALA A 46 -2.67 -3.40 16.13
CA ALA A 46 -1.82 -4.54 16.44
C ALA A 46 -0.41 -3.98 16.69
N VAL A 47 0.19 -4.35 17.81
CA VAL A 47 1.58 -3.97 18.09
C VAL A 47 2.40 -4.65 16.99
N VAL A 48 2.87 -3.88 16.06
CA VAL A 48 3.65 -4.36 14.92
C VAL A 48 5.09 -4.52 15.40
N ASP A 49 5.73 -5.65 15.13
CA ASP A 49 7.18 -5.81 15.31
C ASP A 49 7.77 -6.32 13.99
N ILE A 50 8.78 -5.63 13.48
CA ILE A 50 9.50 -6.04 12.27
C ILE A 50 10.05 -7.47 12.35
N LYS A 51 10.28 -7.99 13.56
CA LYS A 51 10.74 -9.35 13.79
C LYS A 51 9.68 -10.42 13.47
N GLU A 52 8.42 -10.04 13.44
CA GLU A 52 7.31 -10.91 13.07
C GLU A 52 7.08 -10.96 11.55
N VAL A 53 7.72 -10.05 10.80
CA VAL A 53 7.63 -10.03 9.34
C VAL A 53 8.48 -11.14 8.75
N SER A 54 7.84 -12.00 7.96
CA SER A 54 8.55 -13.04 7.22
C SER A 54 9.45 -12.44 6.14
N THR A 55 10.70 -12.88 6.12
CA THR A 55 11.64 -12.55 5.02
C THR A 55 11.80 -13.69 4.04
N GLU A 56 11.10 -14.80 4.25
CA GLU A 56 11.15 -15.97 3.40
C GLU A 56 10.49 -15.68 2.04
N ASN A 57 11.15 -16.09 0.98
CA ASN A 57 10.68 -15.92 -0.39
C ASN A 57 10.40 -14.47 -0.83
N SER A 58 10.84 -13.47 -0.06
CA SER A 58 10.67 -12.06 -0.42
C SER A 58 11.99 -11.48 -0.94
N PRO A 59 11.96 -10.58 -1.93
CA PRO A 59 13.13 -9.86 -2.36
C PRO A 59 13.76 -9.04 -1.22
N VAL A 60 15.06 -9.24 -1.02
CA VAL A 60 15.84 -8.50 0.00
C VAL A 60 16.96 -7.72 -0.67
N VAL A 61 16.97 -6.42 -0.43
CA VAL A 61 18.03 -5.52 -0.92
C VAL A 61 18.88 -5.07 0.25
N GLY A 62 20.18 -5.23 0.14
CA GLY A 62 21.16 -4.95 1.19
C GLY A 62 21.74 -6.22 1.81
N GLU A 63 22.59 -6.04 2.81
CA GLU A 63 23.25 -7.15 3.51
C GLU A 63 22.25 -7.91 4.38
N ARG A 64 22.23 -9.25 4.26
CA ARG A 64 21.28 -10.11 5.01
C ARG A 64 21.38 -9.95 6.53
N ASN A 65 22.57 -9.61 7.04
CA ASN A 65 22.87 -9.39 8.45
C ASN A 65 22.82 -7.92 8.87
N ALA A 66 22.31 -7.03 8.00
CA ALA A 66 22.12 -5.62 8.36
C ALA A 66 21.30 -5.50 9.67
N PRO A 67 21.72 -4.63 10.60
CA PRO A 67 21.09 -4.52 11.92
C PRO A 67 19.64 -4.02 11.85
N VAL A 68 19.30 -3.15 10.89
CA VAL A 68 17.95 -2.63 10.72
C VAL A 68 17.28 -3.26 9.50
N THR A 69 16.03 -3.69 9.68
CA THR A 69 15.18 -4.19 8.61
C THR A 69 14.07 -3.20 8.36
N ILE A 70 13.79 -2.92 7.09
CA ILE A 70 12.60 -2.22 6.61
C ILE A 70 11.82 -3.20 5.77
N ALA A 71 10.56 -3.45 6.11
CA ALA A 71 9.64 -4.17 5.24
C ALA A 71 8.72 -3.16 4.53
N VAL A 72 8.56 -3.30 3.23
CA VAL A 72 7.76 -2.41 2.40
C VAL A 72 6.77 -3.22 1.58
N TRP A 73 5.49 -3.05 1.86
CA TRP A 73 4.39 -3.58 1.04
C TRP A 73 4.04 -2.57 -0.03
N PHE A 74 4.07 -2.99 -1.28
CA PHE A 74 3.85 -2.07 -2.39
C PHE A 74 3.20 -2.72 -3.61
N ASP A 75 2.75 -1.89 -4.53
CA ASP A 75 2.19 -2.26 -5.81
C ASP A 75 2.96 -1.57 -6.94
N TYR A 76 3.34 -2.32 -7.96
CA TYR A 76 4.15 -1.82 -9.08
C TYR A 76 3.43 -0.78 -9.95
N GLN A 77 2.09 -0.69 -9.85
CA GLN A 77 1.28 0.29 -10.57
C GLN A 77 0.89 1.50 -9.68
N CYS A 78 1.22 1.47 -8.39
CA CYS A 78 0.83 2.53 -7.46
C CYS A 78 1.72 3.78 -7.62
N PRO A 79 1.14 4.96 -7.94
CA PRO A 79 1.91 6.20 -8.12
C PRO A 79 2.56 6.68 -6.81
N PHE A 80 1.96 6.37 -5.66
CA PHE A 80 2.56 6.66 -4.36
C PHE A 80 3.75 5.76 -4.06
N CYS A 81 3.76 4.51 -4.56
CA CYS A 81 4.92 3.61 -4.48
C CYS A 81 6.07 4.13 -5.34
N LYS A 82 5.77 4.56 -6.59
CA LYS A 82 6.74 5.24 -7.45
C LYS A 82 7.41 6.40 -6.71
N ARG A 83 6.61 7.31 -6.16
CA ARG A 83 7.12 8.46 -5.42
C ARG A 83 7.98 8.04 -4.22
N PHE A 84 7.50 7.07 -3.44
CA PHE A 84 8.22 6.59 -2.26
C PHE A 84 9.56 5.98 -2.63
N GLU A 85 9.60 5.14 -3.66
CA GLU A 85 10.83 4.49 -4.12
C GLU A 85 11.85 5.51 -4.65
N LEU A 86 11.40 6.43 -5.54
CA LEU A 86 12.30 7.37 -6.20
C LEU A 86 12.77 8.52 -5.30
N GLU A 87 11.96 8.96 -4.33
CA GLU A 87 12.29 10.11 -3.49
C GLU A 87 12.83 9.70 -2.11
N THR A 88 12.23 8.70 -1.45
CA THR A 88 12.59 8.30 -0.08
C THR A 88 13.52 7.09 -0.05
N MET A 89 13.09 5.98 -0.66
CA MET A 89 13.85 4.73 -0.58
C MET A 89 15.19 4.79 -1.32
N LYS A 90 15.26 5.60 -2.39
CA LYS A 90 16.56 5.90 -3.02
C LYS A 90 17.56 6.50 -2.03
N GLN A 91 17.14 7.47 -1.21
CA GLN A 91 18.01 8.07 -0.20
C GLN A 91 18.35 7.08 0.92
N VAL A 92 17.39 6.23 1.31
CA VAL A 92 17.64 5.13 2.26
C VAL A 92 18.67 4.16 1.70
N TYR A 93 18.55 3.78 0.44
CA TYR A 93 19.50 2.91 -0.23
C TYR A 93 20.89 3.53 -0.23
N ASP A 94 21.01 4.77 -0.71
CA ASP A 94 22.30 5.46 -0.84
C ASP A 94 23.01 5.68 0.53
N ASN A 95 22.25 5.98 1.59
CA ASN A 95 22.83 6.37 2.87
C ASN A 95 22.97 5.22 3.88
N TYR A 96 22.14 4.17 3.77
CA TYR A 96 22.08 3.11 4.78
C TYR A 96 22.28 1.71 4.21
N VAL A 97 21.67 1.39 3.06
CA VAL A 97 21.79 0.04 2.48
C VAL A 97 23.18 -0.22 1.96
N THR A 98 23.74 0.73 1.19
CA THR A 98 25.13 0.63 0.65
C THR A 98 26.19 0.58 1.76
N THR A 99 25.86 1.03 2.97
CA THR A 99 26.76 1.01 4.13
C THR A 99 26.55 -0.21 5.05
N GLY A 100 25.70 -1.15 4.64
CA GLY A 100 25.40 -2.37 5.41
C GLY A 100 24.57 -2.16 6.68
N LYS A 101 24.02 -0.96 6.90
CA LYS A 101 23.23 -0.64 8.10
C LYS A 101 21.77 -1.07 8.00
N VAL A 102 21.23 -1.09 6.79
CA VAL A 102 19.82 -1.40 6.52
C VAL A 102 19.71 -2.47 5.46
N LYS A 103 18.75 -3.35 5.61
CA LYS A 103 18.21 -4.19 4.53
C LYS A 103 16.74 -3.85 4.33
N ILE A 104 16.31 -3.90 3.07
CA ILE A 104 14.92 -3.68 2.67
C ILE A 104 14.33 -4.99 2.22
N VAL A 105 13.18 -5.36 2.76
CA VAL A 105 12.39 -6.53 2.36
C VAL A 105 11.18 -6.01 1.58
N TYR A 106 11.11 -6.33 0.30
CA TYR A 106 10.00 -5.92 -0.56
C TYR A 106 8.90 -6.98 -0.52
N LYS A 107 7.71 -6.56 -0.15
CA LYS A 107 6.52 -7.38 0.02
C LYS A 107 5.45 -6.99 -1.00
N ASP A 108 4.79 -7.97 -1.54
CA ASP A 108 3.76 -7.75 -2.54
C ASP A 108 2.41 -7.37 -1.90
N PHE A 109 1.75 -6.35 -2.48
CA PHE A 109 0.39 -5.95 -2.07
C PHE A 109 -0.41 -5.44 -3.28
N GLN A 110 -0.57 -6.31 -4.28
CA GLN A 110 -1.19 -5.97 -5.55
C GLN A 110 -2.70 -5.88 -5.42
N PHE A 111 -3.27 -4.77 -5.93
CA PHE A 111 -4.73 -4.54 -6.02
C PHE A 111 -5.14 -3.64 -7.20
N LEU A 112 -4.17 -3.15 -7.99
CA LEU A 112 -4.40 -2.20 -9.08
C LEU A 112 -4.58 -2.87 -10.45
N GLY A 113 -5.03 -4.13 -10.46
CA GLY A 113 -5.43 -4.80 -11.69
C GLY A 113 -4.39 -5.77 -12.26
N PRO A 114 -4.59 -6.22 -13.53
CA PRO A 114 -3.79 -7.28 -14.15
C PRO A 114 -2.31 -6.94 -14.31
N ASP A 115 -1.99 -5.69 -14.64
CA ASP A 115 -0.61 -5.25 -14.86
C ASP A 115 0.16 -5.24 -13.54
N SER A 116 -0.49 -4.87 -12.45
CA SER A 116 0.04 -4.98 -11.09
C SER A 116 0.42 -6.42 -10.75
N GLN A 117 -0.47 -7.38 -11.04
CA GLN A 117 -0.21 -8.81 -10.82
C GLN A 117 0.91 -9.33 -11.73
N THR A 118 0.92 -8.92 -13.01
CA THR A 118 1.96 -9.30 -13.97
C THR A 118 3.33 -8.81 -13.52
N ALA A 119 3.41 -7.55 -13.08
CA ALA A 119 4.65 -6.96 -12.59
C ALA A 119 5.19 -7.67 -11.34
N ALA A 120 4.31 -8.08 -10.40
CA ALA A 120 4.70 -8.82 -9.22
C ALA A 120 5.27 -10.22 -9.57
N LEU A 121 4.62 -10.95 -10.46
CA LEU A 121 5.14 -12.25 -10.95
C LEU A 121 6.51 -12.08 -11.62
N PHE A 122 6.65 -11.06 -12.46
CA PHE A 122 7.92 -10.76 -13.14
C PHE A 122 9.02 -10.40 -12.15
N ALA A 123 8.71 -9.57 -11.15
CA ALA A 123 9.63 -9.17 -10.09
C ALA A 123 10.16 -10.38 -9.30
N ARG A 124 9.29 -11.32 -8.95
CA ARG A 124 9.68 -12.57 -8.31
C ARG A 124 10.65 -13.37 -9.16
N ALA A 125 10.40 -13.43 -10.46
CA ALA A 125 11.29 -14.11 -11.42
C ALA A 125 12.64 -13.37 -11.56
N VAL A 126 12.65 -12.04 -11.59
CA VAL A 126 13.89 -11.26 -11.56
C VAL A 126 14.69 -11.53 -10.29
N TRP A 127 14.02 -11.55 -9.13
CA TRP A 127 14.67 -11.87 -7.87
C TRP A 127 15.28 -13.28 -7.85
N ASP A 128 14.55 -14.29 -8.30
CA ASP A 128 15.05 -15.67 -8.35
C ASP A 128 16.19 -15.84 -9.38
N ALA A 129 16.16 -15.10 -10.50
CA ALA A 129 17.17 -15.17 -11.55
C ALA A 129 18.42 -14.35 -11.23
N HIS A 130 18.23 -13.12 -10.74
CA HIS A 130 19.26 -12.08 -10.63
C HIS A 130 19.11 -11.23 -9.38
N PRO A 131 19.23 -11.80 -8.17
CA PRO A 131 18.95 -11.10 -6.91
C PRO A 131 19.80 -9.82 -6.72
N ASN A 132 21.02 -9.80 -7.24
CA ASN A 132 21.90 -8.65 -7.14
C ASN A 132 21.49 -7.46 -8.04
N HIS A 133 20.67 -7.72 -9.05
CA HIS A 133 20.14 -6.70 -9.97
C HIS A 133 18.70 -6.29 -9.64
N PHE A 134 18.11 -6.88 -8.60
CA PHE A 134 16.70 -6.61 -8.27
C PHE A 134 16.43 -5.13 -7.95
N HIS A 135 17.31 -4.49 -7.19
CA HIS A 135 17.14 -3.07 -6.86
C HIS A 135 17.24 -2.17 -8.10
N GLU A 136 18.20 -2.43 -8.97
CA GLU A 136 18.36 -1.70 -10.24
C GLU A 136 17.12 -1.86 -11.13
N TRP A 137 16.65 -3.09 -11.26
CA TRP A 137 15.43 -3.42 -12.00
C TRP A 137 14.21 -2.71 -11.41
N LEU A 138 14.01 -2.79 -10.08
CA LEU A 138 12.90 -2.12 -9.38
C LEU A 138 12.92 -0.61 -9.61
N PHE A 139 14.09 0.01 -9.50
CA PHE A 139 14.25 1.45 -9.73
C PHE A 139 13.93 1.83 -11.19
N ALA A 140 14.34 1.01 -12.15
CA ALA A 140 13.99 1.20 -13.55
C ALA A 140 12.47 1.06 -13.79
N MET A 141 11.83 0.04 -13.19
CA MET A 141 10.39 -0.15 -13.23
C MET A 141 9.63 1.06 -12.68
N MET A 142 10.01 1.54 -11.49
CA MET A 142 9.37 2.71 -10.89
C MET A 142 9.62 3.99 -11.70
N THR A 143 10.77 4.12 -12.34
CA THR A 143 11.06 5.27 -13.21
C THR A 143 10.20 5.25 -14.48
N ALA A 144 10.00 4.08 -15.08
CA ALA A 144 9.23 3.91 -16.30
C ALA A 144 7.71 3.91 -16.07
N GLN A 145 7.24 3.69 -14.83
CA GLN A 145 5.83 3.68 -14.50
C GLN A 145 5.15 4.97 -15.01
N ASP A 146 4.13 4.83 -15.83
CA ASP A 146 3.29 5.91 -16.32
C ASP A 146 2.09 6.19 -15.38
N GLU A 147 1.02 6.80 -15.88
CA GLU A 147 -0.20 6.95 -15.12
C GLU A 147 -0.89 5.60 -14.94
N GLU A 148 -1.60 5.43 -13.83
CA GLU A 148 -2.35 4.20 -13.54
C GLU A 148 -3.25 3.83 -14.73
N HIS A 149 -3.09 2.62 -15.23
CA HIS A 149 -3.72 2.12 -16.48
C HIS A 149 -3.26 2.84 -17.77
N GLY A 150 -2.10 3.50 -17.78
CA GLY A 150 -1.56 4.22 -18.92
C GLY A 150 -0.98 3.33 -20.02
N GLY A 151 -0.72 2.06 -19.71
CA GLY A 151 -0.25 1.05 -20.66
C GLY A 151 1.12 0.45 -20.34
N PHE A 152 1.90 1.05 -19.46
CA PHE A 152 3.11 0.41 -18.92
C PHE A 152 2.74 -0.53 -17.75
N GLY A 153 3.35 -1.69 -17.73
CA GLY A 153 3.17 -2.68 -16.67
C GLY A 153 2.67 -4.03 -17.18
N ASP A 154 2.28 -4.12 -18.44
CA ASP A 154 2.01 -5.40 -19.10
C ASP A 154 3.29 -6.20 -19.34
N LEU A 155 3.16 -7.48 -19.66
CA LEU A 155 4.31 -8.37 -19.88
C LEU A 155 5.24 -7.87 -20.99
N ALA A 156 4.72 -7.22 -22.02
CA ALA A 156 5.52 -6.77 -23.14
C ALA A 156 6.39 -5.58 -22.77
N SER A 157 5.83 -4.58 -22.13
CA SER A 157 6.53 -3.36 -21.69
C SER A 157 7.59 -3.66 -20.63
N ILE A 158 7.28 -4.53 -19.65
CA ILE A 158 8.23 -4.95 -18.61
C ILE A 158 9.38 -5.75 -19.21
N THR A 159 9.08 -6.64 -20.17
CA THR A 159 10.10 -7.43 -20.87
C THR A 159 11.06 -6.53 -21.63
N GLU A 160 10.54 -5.55 -22.37
CA GLU A 160 11.36 -4.60 -23.14
C GLU A 160 12.24 -3.75 -22.24
N LEU A 161 11.68 -3.21 -21.15
CA LEU A 161 12.44 -2.51 -20.14
C LEU A 161 13.58 -3.38 -19.59
N THR A 162 13.28 -4.62 -19.22
CA THR A 162 14.25 -5.53 -18.60
C THR A 162 15.38 -5.91 -19.55
N ARG A 163 15.12 -6.03 -20.85
CA ARG A 163 16.15 -6.25 -21.88
C ARG A 163 17.16 -5.12 -21.97
N GLY A 164 16.77 -3.92 -21.59
CA GLY A 164 17.64 -2.74 -21.54
C GLY A 164 18.57 -2.69 -20.33
N ILE A 165 18.41 -3.59 -19.34
CA ILE A 165 19.22 -3.60 -18.11
C ILE A 165 20.37 -4.59 -18.27
N GLU A 166 21.59 -4.09 -18.22
CA GLU A 166 22.81 -4.91 -18.32
C GLU A 166 22.88 -5.92 -17.16
N GLY A 167 23.28 -7.15 -17.44
CA GLY A 167 23.43 -8.20 -16.42
C GLY A 167 22.17 -8.99 -16.10
N ILE A 168 20.99 -8.64 -16.67
CA ILE A 168 19.76 -9.40 -16.52
C ILE A 168 19.49 -10.26 -17.77
N ASP A 169 19.50 -11.58 -17.63
CA ASP A 169 19.02 -12.52 -18.64
C ASP A 169 17.49 -12.56 -18.62
N THR A 170 16.88 -11.72 -19.45
CA THR A 170 15.42 -11.60 -19.55
C THR A 170 14.73 -12.89 -19.98
N ASP A 171 15.36 -13.68 -20.86
CA ASP A 171 14.78 -14.95 -21.29
C ASP A 171 14.77 -15.96 -20.15
N ARG A 172 15.77 -15.94 -19.28
CA ARG A 172 15.75 -16.73 -18.04
C ARG A 172 14.64 -16.26 -17.09
N VAL A 173 14.45 -14.96 -16.94
CA VAL A 173 13.36 -14.39 -16.12
C VAL A 173 12.00 -14.88 -16.62
N LEU A 174 11.74 -14.79 -17.92
CA LEU A 174 10.49 -15.24 -18.52
C LEU A 174 10.24 -16.74 -18.31
N ARG A 175 11.28 -17.58 -18.48
CA ARG A 175 11.17 -19.02 -18.19
C ARG A 175 10.81 -19.27 -16.72
N LEU A 176 11.51 -18.64 -15.79
CA LEU A 176 11.23 -18.80 -14.36
C LEU A 176 9.85 -18.30 -13.96
N MET A 177 9.39 -17.21 -14.59
CA MET A 177 8.04 -16.69 -14.37
C MET A 177 6.97 -17.71 -14.75
N ASP A 178 7.13 -18.42 -15.88
CA ASP A 178 6.21 -19.45 -16.34
C ASP A 178 6.32 -20.73 -15.48
N GLU A 179 7.53 -21.23 -15.29
CA GLU A 179 7.80 -22.47 -14.56
C GLU A 179 7.38 -22.39 -13.07
N ASN A 180 7.53 -21.22 -12.44
CA ASN A 180 7.26 -21.01 -11.02
C ASN A 180 5.99 -20.20 -10.74
N LYS A 181 5.12 -19.98 -11.73
CA LYS A 181 3.95 -19.12 -11.61
C LYS A 181 3.13 -19.41 -10.35
N ALA A 182 2.77 -20.65 -10.10
CA ALA A 182 1.98 -21.02 -8.91
C ALA A 182 2.70 -20.74 -7.59
N LYS A 183 4.04 -20.94 -7.54
CA LYS A 183 4.87 -20.60 -6.39
C LYS A 183 4.85 -19.09 -6.13
N TYR A 184 4.99 -18.29 -7.19
CA TYR A 184 5.00 -16.83 -7.06
C TYR A 184 3.62 -16.29 -6.69
N GLU A 185 2.54 -16.78 -7.28
CA GLU A 185 1.17 -16.42 -6.91
C GLU A 185 0.89 -16.69 -5.42
N ALA A 186 1.32 -17.85 -4.92
CA ALA A 186 1.18 -18.18 -3.51
C ALA A 186 1.99 -17.23 -2.60
N ALA A 187 3.20 -16.86 -3.00
CA ALA A 187 4.04 -15.94 -2.25
C ALA A 187 3.47 -14.51 -2.24
N ILE A 188 2.93 -14.04 -3.38
CA ILE A 188 2.26 -12.75 -3.50
C ILE A 188 1.02 -12.70 -2.58
N LEU A 189 0.23 -13.76 -2.58
CA LEU A 189 -0.94 -13.85 -1.70
C LEU A 189 -0.54 -13.83 -0.22
N ALA A 190 0.48 -14.62 0.15
CA ALA A 190 0.98 -14.67 1.53
C ALA A 190 1.50 -13.31 2.01
N ASP A 191 2.24 -12.58 1.18
CA ASP A 191 2.71 -11.23 1.50
C ASP A 191 1.54 -10.26 1.74
N ARG A 192 0.50 -10.34 0.91
CA ARG A 192 -0.70 -9.52 1.06
C ARG A 192 -1.47 -9.84 2.33
N GLU A 193 -1.66 -11.13 2.64
CA GLU A 193 -2.33 -11.58 3.86
C GLU A 193 -1.54 -11.17 5.11
N GLU A 194 -0.22 -11.33 5.07
CA GLU A 194 0.65 -10.89 6.16
C GLU A 194 0.54 -9.37 6.38
N GLY A 195 0.65 -8.56 5.32
CA GLY A 195 0.48 -7.11 5.42
C GLY A 195 -0.88 -6.71 5.99
N ALA A 196 -1.96 -7.36 5.54
CA ALA A 196 -3.30 -7.12 6.06
C ALA A 196 -3.40 -7.47 7.55
N SER A 197 -2.73 -8.53 8.02
CA SER A 197 -2.70 -8.91 9.44
C SER A 197 -2.02 -7.87 10.33
N PHE A 198 -1.06 -7.13 9.78
CA PHE A 198 -0.40 -5.98 10.45
C PHE A 198 -1.17 -4.67 10.31
N GLY A 199 -2.34 -4.66 9.65
CA GLY A 199 -3.15 -3.47 9.45
C GLY A 199 -2.75 -2.63 8.22
N ILE A 200 -1.91 -3.16 7.32
CA ILE A 200 -1.63 -2.53 6.04
C ILE A 200 -2.86 -2.68 5.15
N ASN A 201 -3.42 -1.56 4.72
CA ASN A 201 -4.66 -1.49 3.92
C ASN A 201 -4.50 -0.66 2.64
N GLY A 202 -3.26 -0.32 2.28
CA GLY A 202 -2.92 0.44 1.08
C GLY A 202 -1.42 0.52 0.88
N THR A 203 -1.00 1.00 -0.29
CA THR A 203 0.42 1.05 -0.68
C THR A 203 0.91 2.48 -0.92
N PRO A 204 2.20 2.73 -0.61
CA PRO A 204 3.08 1.85 0.14
C PRO A 204 2.70 1.79 1.62
N GLY A 205 2.88 0.61 2.24
CA GLY A 205 2.88 0.44 3.69
C GLY A 205 4.27 -0.02 4.13
N SER A 206 4.79 0.46 5.26
CA SER A 206 6.13 0.07 5.70
C SER A 206 6.17 -0.20 7.19
N ILE A 207 7.02 -1.15 7.61
CA ILE A 207 7.31 -1.44 9.02
C ILE A 207 8.81 -1.27 9.27
N ILE A 208 9.15 -0.49 10.31
CA ILE A 208 10.51 -0.27 10.78
C ILE A 208 10.48 -0.38 12.31
N GLY A 209 11.23 -1.32 12.89
CA GLY A 209 11.14 -1.61 14.31
C GLY A 209 9.71 -1.98 14.71
N THR A 210 9.09 -1.17 15.56
CA THR A 210 7.68 -1.32 15.97
C THR A 210 6.75 -0.27 15.34
N SER A 211 7.22 0.45 14.32
CA SER A 211 6.50 1.53 13.68
C SER A 211 5.88 1.11 12.36
N LEU A 212 4.56 1.22 12.25
CA LEU A 212 3.81 1.07 11.00
C LEU A 212 3.65 2.45 10.34
N LEU A 213 4.10 2.57 9.11
CA LEU A 213 4.00 3.77 8.29
C LEU A 213 3.03 3.54 7.14
N ALA A 214 2.00 4.37 7.04
CA ALA A 214 1.05 4.34 5.94
C ALA A 214 1.40 5.40 4.89
N GLY A 215 1.43 5.01 3.62
CA GLY A 215 1.70 5.88 2.47
C GLY A 215 3.18 6.28 2.30
N ALA A 216 3.43 7.06 1.27
CA ALA A 216 4.77 7.53 0.92
C ALA A 216 5.26 8.58 1.93
N ARG A 217 5.98 8.14 2.95
CA ARG A 217 6.51 9.00 4.02
C ARG A 217 7.79 9.71 3.56
N PRO A 218 8.03 10.95 4.00
CA PRO A 218 9.25 11.68 3.68
C PRO A 218 10.51 10.99 4.24
N TYR A 219 11.63 11.14 3.55
CA TYR A 219 12.92 10.57 3.95
C TYR A 219 13.31 10.89 5.40
N ALA A 220 13.11 12.14 5.85
CA ALA A 220 13.48 12.55 7.20
C ALA A 220 12.76 11.73 8.30
N GLU A 221 11.51 11.32 8.07
CA GLU A 221 10.76 10.48 9.00
C GLU A 221 11.30 9.05 9.00
N VAL A 222 11.51 8.46 7.82
CA VAL A 222 12.08 7.11 7.68
C VAL A 222 13.48 7.05 8.26
N ALA A 223 14.33 8.03 7.95
CA ALA A 223 15.68 8.14 8.50
C ALA A 223 15.68 8.25 10.04
N GLY A 224 14.75 9.02 10.60
CA GLY A 224 14.60 9.15 12.05
C GLY A 224 14.31 7.81 12.74
N LEU A 225 13.48 6.96 12.14
CA LEU A 225 13.20 5.62 12.65
C LEU A 225 14.41 4.68 12.49
N ILE A 226 15.10 4.72 11.35
CA ILE A 226 16.33 3.95 11.14
C ILE A 226 17.37 4.30 12.22
N GLU A 227 17.59 5.59 12.46
CA GLU A 227 18.56 6.04 13.47
C GLU A 227 18.15 5.67 14.90
N ALA A 228 16.86 5.51 15.17
CA ALA A 228 16.38 5.01 16.46
C ALA A 228 16.67 3.53 16.65
N GLU A 229 16.54 2.72 15.61
CA GLU A 229 16.83 1.27 15.62
C GLU A 229 18.33 0.95 15.63
N LEU A 230 19.19 1.90 15.19
CA LEU A 230 20.66 1.74 15.19
C LEU A 230 21.33 2.04 16.53
N LYS A 231 20.60 2.52 17.54
CA LYS A 231 21.11 2.86 18.89
C LYS A 231 21.09 1.67 19.82
#